data_c7287ba82f82d7c1f4e2c86df8276136
#
_entry.id   c7287ba82f82d7c1f4e2c86df8276136
#
_cell.length_a   1.000
_cell.length_b   1.000
_cell.length_c   1.000
_cell.angle_alpha   90.00
_cell.angle_beta   90.00
_cell.angle_gamma   90.00
#
_symmetry.space_group_name_H-M   'P 1'
#
loop_
_entity.id
_entity.type
_entity.pdbx_description
1 polymer ?
#
loop_
_entity_poly.entity_id
_entity_poly.type
_entity_poly.pdbx_seq_one_letter_code
_entity_poly.pdbx_strand_id
1 'polypeptide(L)' 'MKADRRKLEIAMAQACMNTEDLQKKAGIPRPTLNGVISGRNVRPGTIGKVARALGIDVTAILEGE' A
#
# COMPACT_ATOMS: atom_id res chain seq x y z
N MET A 1 -8.33 -8.48 -0.13
CA MET A 1 -8.17 -7.43 0.89
C MET A 1 -8.13 -6.06 0.22
N LYS A 2 -8.62 -5.07 0.92
CA LYS A 2 -8.64 -3.69 0.41
C LYS A 2 -7.85 -2.80 1.34
N ALA A 3 -7.03 -1.92 0.76
CA ALA A 3 -6.34 -0.91 1.54
C ALA A 3 -7.26 0.29 1.76
N ASP A 4 -7.14 0.92 2.92
CA ASP A 4 -7.82 2.18 3.17
C ASP A 4 -7.00 3.28 2.52
N ARG A 5 -7.60 3.98 1.57
CA ARG A 5 -6.91 4.98 0.78
C ARG A 5 -6.26 6.06 1.64
N ARG A 6 -6.99 6.54 2.62
CA ARG A 6 -6.48 7.61 3.48
C ARG A 6 -5.34 7.15 4.36
N LYS A 7 -5.50 5.96 4.95
CA LYS A 7 -4.44 5.40 5.78
C LYS A 7 -3.18 5.16 4.97
N LEU A 8 -3.35 4.69 3.74
CA LEU A 8 -2.23 4.46 2.85
C LEU A 8 -1.51 5.77 2.52
N GLU A 9 -2.26 6.82 2.21
CA GLU A 9 -1.67 8.12 1.92
C GLU A 9 -0.88 8.65 3.11
N ILE A 10 -1.44 8.51 4.31
CA ILE A 10 -0.76 8.94 5.53
C ILE A 10 0.54 8.17 5.72
N ALA A 11 0.48 6.85 5.52
CA ALA A 11 1.66 6.02 5.68
C ALA A 11 2.75 6.38 4.67
N MET A 12 2.36 6.66 3.43
CA MET A 12 3.31 7.09 2.41
C MET A 12 3.94 8.42 2.78
N ALA A 13 3.15 9.34 3.28
CA ALA A 13 3.67 10.64 3.69
C ALA A 13 4.65 10.50 4.84
N GLN A 14 4.34 9.64 5.81
CA GLN A 14 5.23 9.40 6.94
C GLN A 14 6.54 8.77 6.49
N ALA A 15 6.49 7.94 5.47
CA ALA A 15 7.68 7.30 4.91
C ALA A 15 8.40 8.17 3.89
N CYS A 16 7.87 9.35 3.59
CA CYS A 16 8.41 10.27 2.59
C CYS A 16 8.51 9.62 1.22
N MET A 17 7.50 8.83 0.86
CA MET A 17 7.45 8.13 -0.42
C MET A 17 6.30 8.62 -1.27
N ASN A 18 6.57 8.82 -2.57
CA ASN A 18 5.50 9.00 -3.54
C ASN A 18 5.18 7.62 -4.13
N THR A 19 4.23 7.60 -5.07
CA THR A 19 3.79 6.35 -5.70
C THR A 19 4.93 5.61 -6.37
N GLU A 20 5.79 6.34 -7.05
CA GLU A 20 6.92 5.73 -7.77
C GLU A 20 7.91 5.09 -6.81
N ASP A 21 8.22 5.77 -5.72
CA ASP A 21 9.12 5.23 -4.71
C ASP A 21 8.55 3.96 -4.10
N LEU A 22 7.27 3.99 -3.80
CA LEU A 22 6.60 2.84 -3.19
C LEU A 22 6.61 1.65 -4.15
N GLN A 23 6.34 1.90 -5.43
CA GLN A 23 6.35 0.84 -6.43
C GLN A 23 7.70 0.14 -6.48
N LYS A 24 8.76 0.91 -6.52
CA LYS A 24 10.11 0.35 -6.59
C LYS A 24 10.44 -0.45 -5.34
N LYS A 25 10.11 0.10 -4.18
CA LYS A 25 10.46 -0.57 -2.93
C LYS A 25 9.63 -1.82 -2.70
N ALA A 26 8.36 -1.78 -3.07
CA ALA A 26 7.48 -2.95 -2.92
C ALA A 26 7.76 -4.01 -3.97
N GLY A 27 8.35 -3.64 -5.10
CA GLY A 27 8.67 -4.57 -6.16
C GLY A 27 7.45 -5.15 -6.85
N ILE A 28 6.40 -4.34 -7.03
CA ILE A 28 5.16 -4.77 -7.68
C ILE A 28 4.93 -3.96 -8.95
N PRO A 29 4.16 -4.51 -9.91
CA PRO A 29 3.84 -3.79 -11.15
C PRO A 29 3.00 -2.54 -10.84
N ARG A 30 3.13 -1.53 -11.69
CA ARG A 30 2.39 -0.28 -11.53
C ARG A 30 0.88 -0.49 -11.48
N PRO A 31 0.30 -1.31 -12.39
CA PRO A 31 -1.15 -1.55 -12.34
C PRO A 31 -1.60 -2.17 -11.02
N THR A 32 -0.79 -3.04 -10.44
CA THR A 32 -1.09 -3.67 -9.17
C THR A 32 -1.09 -2.63 -8.06
N LEU A 33 -0.09 -1.76 -8.04
CA LEU A 33 -0.03 -0.69 -7.04
C LEU A 33 -1.20 0.27 -7.19
N ASN A 34 -1.56 0.61 -8.43
CA ASN A 34 -2.71 1.48 -8.67
C ASN A 34 -3.99 0.87 -8.12
N GLY A 35 -4.13 -0.45 -8.21
CA GLY A 35 -5.26 -1.15 -7.62
C GLY A 35 -5.28 -1.01 -6.10
N VAL A 36 -4.13 -1.12 -5.47
CA VAL A 36 -4.02 -0.94 -4.01
C VAL A 36 -4.41 0.48 -3.62
N ILE A 37 -3.87 1.47 -4.30
CA ILE A 37 -4.12 2.88 -4.00
C ILE A 37 -5.59 3.23 -4.22
N SER A 38 -6.22 2.64 -5.25
CA SER A 38 -7.62 2.90 -5.55
C SER A 38 -8.59 2.23 -4.58
N GLY A 39 -8.09 1.38 -3.69
CA GLY A 39 -8.94 0.68 -2.76
C GLY A 39 -9.61 -0.54 -3.34
N ARG A 40 -9.05 -1.10 -4.43
CA ARG A 40 -9.58 -2.32 -5.02
C ARG A 40 -9.20 -3.53 -4.19
N ASN A 41 -9.95 -4.60 -4.36
CA ASN A 41 -9.66 -5.85 -3.69
C ASN A 41 -8.40 -6.46 -4.30
N VAL A 42 -7.38 -6.69 -3.49
CA VAL A 42 -6.12 -7.26 -3.95
C VAL A 42 -5.73 -8.44 -3.06
N ARG A 43 -4.75 -9.21 -3.52
CA ARG A 43 -4.30 -10.38 -2.78
C ARG A 43 -3.59 -9.98 -1.48
N PRO A 44 -3.71 -10.80 -0.43
CA PRO A 44 -3.01 -10.52 0.82
C PRO A 44 -1.51 -10.31 0.66
N GLY A 45 -0.88 -11.09 -0.21
CA GLY A 45 0.55 -10.93 -0.45
C GLY A 45 0.91 -9.58 -1.01
N THR A 46 0.05 -9.01 -1.85
CA THR A 46 0.26 -7.68 -2.43
C THR A 46 0.19 -6.62 -1.33
N ILE A 47 -0.81 -6.70 -0.47
CA ILE A 47 -0.94 -5.78 0.66
C ILE A 47 0.29 -5.90 1.57
N GLY A 48 0.74 -7.14 1.81
CA GLY A 48 1.92 -7.36 2.64
C GLY A 48 3.17 -6.72 2.07
N LYS A 49 3.37 -6.80 0.75
CA LYS A 49 4.52 -6.18 0.10
C LYS A 49 4.50 -4.66 0.25
N VAL A 50 3.32 -4.07 0.12
CA VAL A 50 3.17 -2.62 0.27
C VAL A 50 3.46 -2.20 1.72
N ALA A 51 2.89 -2.92 2.68
CA ALA A 51 3.11 -2.59 4.09
C ALA A 51 4.58 -2.75 4.47
N ARG A 52 5.23 -3.81 3.98
CA ARG A 52 6.65 -4.02 4.24
C ARG A 52 7.49 -2.88 3.66
N ALA A 53 7.17 -2.45 2.45
CA ALA A 53 7.89 -1.35 1.82
C ALA A 53 7.76 -0.06 2.63
N LEU A 54 6.61 0.13 3.27
CA LEU A 54 6.37 1.30 4.11
C LEU A 54 6.90 1.14 5.54
N GLY A 55 7.34 -0.07 5.90
CA GLY A 55 7.86 -0.33 7.24
C GLY A 55 6.79 -0.32 8.32
N ILE A 56 5.56 -0.71 7.96
CA ILE A 56 4.44 -0.70 8.88
C ILE A 56 3.72 -2.04 8.88
N ASP A 57 2.86 -2.23 9.86
CA ASP A 57 2.01 -3.42 9.94
C ASP A 57 0.90 -3.31 8.89
N VAL A 58 0.50 -4.45 8.35
CA VAL A 58 -0.58 -4.51 7.36
C VAL A 58 -1.85 -3.86 7.88
N THR A 59 -2.15 -4.07 9.17
CA THR A 59 -3.38 -3.51 9.76
C THR A 59 -3.39 -1.99 9.74
N ALA A 60 -2.24 -1.35 9.61
CA ALA A 60 -2.16 0.11 9.58
C ALA A 60 -2.73 0.70 8.30
N ILE A 61 -2.88 -0.11 7.24
CA ILE A 61 -3.39 0.39 5.96
C ILE A 61 -4.62 -0.36 5.47
N LEU A 62 -5.15 -1.30 6.25
CA LEU A 62 -6.33 -2.04 5.83
C LEU A 62 -7.60 -1.23 6.01
N GLU A 63 -8.52 -1.40 5.05
CA GLU A 63 -9.84 -0.81 5.13
C GLU A 63 -10.70 -1.56 6.14
N GLY A 64 -11.55 -0.82 6.83
CA GLY A 64 -12.50 -1.42 7.74
C GLY A 64 -11.92 -1.64 9.13
N GLU A 65 -12.72 -1.89 10.09
CA GLU A 65 -12.37 -2.10 11.48
C GLU A 65 -11.76 -0.98 12.10
#